data_4519e6923746418e5f921cec1ae7378a
#
_entry.id   4519e6923746418e5f921cec1ae7378a
#
_cell.length_a   1.000
_cell.length_b   1.000
_cell.length_c   1.000
_cell.angle_alpha   90.00
_cell.angle_beta   90.00
_cell.angle_gamma   90.00
#
_symmetry.space_group_name_H-M   'P 1'
#
loop_
_entity.id
_entity.type
_entity.pdbx_description
1 polymer ?
#
loop_
_entity_poly.entity_id
_entity_poly.type
_entity_poly.pdbx_seq_one_letter_code
_entity_poly.pdbx_strand_id
1 'polypeptide(L)'
;MRRYILSLLLAVITIPIIAQKHKAPAPMFRDPITDGAADPVVFWNDVEKCWWMLYTQRRANQETGDVAYCYGNPIGIAQSDDNGASWYYRGTLDLKIDRGHNTFWAPEIVYDKGVYHLFVAYIKGVRNQWGGRARLVHFTSKNLWDWKYRGLVDIGSENAIDITIFKKPYGTWRAWYKDETAGSHTFYSDSRDLFHWSKGQQAIGGVACEGPKVFQFKDYYWMITDEWHGFRLYRSSDLSKWERQGILLGEASSRPQDRPQGAHGDVVVTGDKAYVFYFTHPGRDSHPHSPLSNIGNQAYELRRSVIQCGELVFKDGTLECNHEAGFDFYLPNMNNKINKKNK
;
A
#
# COMPACT_ATOMS: atom_id res chain seq x y z
N MET A 1 -61.87 28.80 29.03
CA MET A 1 -60.65 28.05 29.37
C MET A 1 -59.71 28.04 28.19
N ARG A 2 -58.66 28.87 28.20
CA ARG A 2 -57.63 28.92 27.15
C ARG A 2 -56.48 27.94 27.51
N ARG A 3 -56.27 26.91 26.67
CA ARG A 3 -55.15 25.96 26.80
C ARG A 3 -53.93 26.59 26.15
N TYR A 4 -52.87 26.86 26.92
CA TYR A 4 -51.56 27.23 26.44
C TYR A 4 -50.79 25.94 26.09
N ILE A 5 -50.46 25.75 24.82
CA ILE A 5 -49.55 24.68 24.36
C ILE A 5 -48.14 25.25 24.50
N LEU A 6 -47.36 24.70 25.42
CA LEU A 6 -45.95 25.02 25.62
C LEU A 6 -45.16 24.16 24.64
N SER A 7 -44.69 24.76 23.55
CA SER A 7 -43.77 24.08 22.60
C SER A 7 -42.34 24.10 23.15
N LEU A 8 -41.87 22.95 23.59
CA LEU A 8 -40.44 22.75 23.98
C LEU A 8 -39.59 22.68 22.72
N LEU A 9 -38.85 23.73 22.40
CA LEU A 9 -37.79 23.67 21.39
C LEU A 9 -36.59 22.92 21.97
N LEU A 10 -36.36 21.67 21.53
CA LEU A 10 -35.14 20.95 21.80
C LEU A 10 -34.01 21.53 20.90
N ALA A 11 -33.15 22.35 21.44
CA ALA A 11 -31.92 22.78 20.77
C ALA A 11 -30.94 21.60 20.74
N VAL A 12 -30.77 20.99 19.57
CA VAL A 12 -29.74 20.01 19.33
C VAL A 12 -28.40 20.74 19.29
N ILE A 13 -27.66 20.73 20.38
CA ILE A 13 -26.30 21.23 20.45
C ILE A 13 -25.42 20.20 19.71
N THR A 14 -25.10 20.47 18.45
CA THR A 14 -24.06 19.74 17.72
C THR A 14 -22.71 20.15 18.27
N ILE A 15 -22.18 19.39 19.21
CA ILE A 15 -20.79 19.53 19.64
C ILE A 15 -19.93 19.08 18.44
N PRO A 16 -19.05 19.94 17.90
CA PRO A 16 -18.10 19.48 16.89
C PRO A 16 -17.22 18.40 17.53
N ILE A 17 -17.30 17.18 17.02
CA ILE A 17 -16.35 16.13 17.38
C ILE A 17 -15.00 16.59 16.84
N ILE A 18 -14.19 17.17 17.71
CA ILE A 18 -12.78 17.44 17.41
C ILE A 18 -12.13 16.07 17.27
N ALA A 19 -11.70 15.76 16.06
CA ALA A 19 -11.00 14.53 15.78
C ALA A 19 -9.78 14.43 16.71
N GLN A 20 -9.81 13.47 17.62
CA GLN A 20 -8.74 13.28 18.58
C GLN A 20 -7.52 12.74 17.84
N LYS A 21 -6.50 13.59 17.68
CA LYS A 21 -5.19 13.16 17.18
C LYS A 21 -4.53 12.26 18.19
N HIS A 22 -3.89 11.22 17.74
CA HIS A 22 -3.08 10.32 18.55
C HIS A 22 -1.69 10.19 17.94
N LYS A 23 -0.74 9.68 18.70
CA LYS A 23 0.58 9.37 18.16
C LYS A 23 0.50 8.14 17.28
N ALA A 24 1.19 8.16 16.15
CA ALA A 24 1.27 6.99 15.27
C ALA A 24 1.79 5.77 16.04
N PRO A 25 1.09 4.64 16.03
CA PRO A 25 1.59 3.40 16.62
C PRO A 25 2.93 2.97 15.99
N ALA A 26 3.77 2.29 16.76
CA ALA A 26 5.00 1.69 16.27
C ALA A 26 5.23 0.31 16.94
N PRO A 27 5.10 -0.79 16.20
CA PRO A 27 4.68 -0.82 14.79
C PRO A 27 3.21 -0.41 14.62
N MET A 28 2.86 0.04 13.41
CA MET A 28 1.48 0.34 13.03
C MET A 28 0.62 -0.92 13.04
N PHE A 29 1.16 -2.01 12.51
CA PHE A 29 0.50 -3.31 12.48
C PHE A 29 1.51 -4.45 12.47
N ARG A 30 1.20 -5.51 13.22
CA ARG A 30 1.88 -6.80 13.23
C ARG A 30 0.85 -7.89 12.97
N ASP A 31 1.08 -8.73 11.96
CA ASP A 31 0.18 -9.82 11.64
C ASP A 31 0.18 -10.88 12.77
N PRO A 32 -0.98 -11.14 13.42
CA PRO A 32 -1.04 -12.07 14.55
C PRO A 32 -1.03 -13.54 14.14
N ILE A 33 -1.14 -13.84 12.84
CA ILE A 33 -1.27 -15.21 12.32
C ILE A 33 0.06 -15.73 11.80
N THR A 34 0.74 -14.94 10.94
CA THR A 34 1.95 -15.38 10.25
C THR A 34 3.18 -14.55 10.58
N ASP A 35 3.00 -13.41 11.25
CA ASP A 35 4.03 -12.42 11.60
C ASP A 35 4.87 -11.94 10.41
N GLY A 36 4.23 -11.85 9.24
CA GLY A 36 4.88 -11.57 7.96
C GLY A 36 4.13 -10.52 7.12
N ALA A 37 3.61 -9.44 7.74
CA ALA A 37 2.95 -8.38 7.00
C ALA A 37 3.96 -7.58 6.16
N ALA A 38 3.73 -7.47 4.84
CA ALA A 38 4.58 -6.76 3.88
C ALA A 38 3.73 -6.11 2.78
N ASP A 39 4.31 -5.21 2.01
CA ASP A 39 3.74 -4.62 0.81
C ASP A 39 2.31 -4.06 1.04
N PRO A 40 2.11 -3.12 1.99
CA PRO A 40 0.78 -2.65 2.37
C PRO A 40 0.16 -1.75 1.30
N VAL A 41 -1.18 -1.75 1.21
CA VAL A 41 -2.00 -0.70 0.60
C VAL A 41 -3.11 -0.31 1.57
N VAL A 42 -3.27 0.99 1.84
CA VAL A 42 -4.20 1.52 2.86
C VAL A 42 -5.26 2.37 2.18
N PHE A 43 -6.52 2.06 2.40
CA PHE A 43 -7.62 2.73 1.75
C PHE A 43 -8.88 2.80 2.62
N TRP A 44 -9.76 3.73 2.28
CA TRP A 44 -11.08 3.82 2.90
C TRP A 44 -12.03 2.77 2.31
N ASN A 45 -12.53 1.89 3.17
CA ASN A 45 -13.60 0.95 2.82
C ASN A 45 -14.94 1.68 2.91
N ASP A 46 -15.48 2.08 1.77
CA ASP A 46 -16.75 2.83 1.71
C ASP A 46 -17.97 1.94 1.98
N VAL A 47 -17.82 0.63 2.00
CA VAL A 47 -18.89 -0.33 2.33
C VAL A 47 -19.06 -0.42 3.84
N GLU A 48 -17.99 -0.69 4.58
CA GLU A 48 -18.00 -0.87 6.04
C GLU A 48 -17.71 0.43 6.81
N LYS A 49 -17.38 1.53 6.09
CA LYS A 49 -17.13 2.87 6.67
C LYS A 49 -15.96 2.89 7.66
N CYS A 50 -14.90 2.21 7.32
CA CYS A 50 -13.68 2.06 8.12
C CYS A 50 -12.44 2.09 7.24
N TRP A 51 -11.25 2.13 7.83
CA TRP A 51 -10.00 2.01 7.09
C TRP A 51 -9.58 0.55 6.98
N TRP A 52 -9.19 0.14 5.78
CA TRP A 52 -8.60 -1.16 5.52
C TRP A 52 -7.14 -1.01 5.08
N MET A 53 -6.35 -2.01 5.44
CA MET A 53 -5.02 -2.27 4.91
C MET A 53 -5.02 -3.67 4.32
N LEU A 54 -4.76 -3.78 3.01
CA LEU A 54 -4.42 -5.06 2.40
C LEU A 54 -2.90 -5.18 2.37
N TYR A 55 -2.39 -6.39 2.53
CA TYR A 55 -0.95 -6.64 2.58
C TYR A 55 -0.61 -8.06 2.13
N THR A 56 0.60 -8.27 1.64
CA THR A 56 1.15 -9.60 1.41
C THR A 56 1.35 -10.29 2.76
N GLN A 57 0.62 -11.38 3.01
CA GLN A 57 0.72 -12.13 4.26
C GLN A 57 1.80 -13.21 4.14
N ARG A 58 3.08 -12.83 4.32
CA ARG A 58 4.22 -13.76 4.26
C ARG A 58 4.16 -14.74 5.43
N ARG A 59 4.59 -15.98 5.21
CA ARG A 59 4.52 -17.07 6.18
C ARG A 59 5.75 -17.11 7.10
N ALA A 60 6.07 -16.00 7.77
CA ALA A 60 7.33 -15.82 8.50
C ALA A 60 7.51 -16.82 9.66
N ASN A 61 6.43 -17.22 10.32
CA ASN A 61 6.44 -18.17 11.44
C ASN A 61 6.47 -19.67 11.03
N GLN A 62 6.50 -19.95 9.72
CA GLN A 62 6.55 -21.33 9.24
C GLN A 62 7.99 -21.74 8.92
N GLU A 63 8.35 -22.97 9.31
CA GLU A 63 9.60 -23.58 8.89
C GLU A 63 9.53 -23.90 7.39
N THR A 64 10.27 -23.16 6.59
CA THR A 64 10.30 -23.32 5.13
C THR A 64 11.75 -23.26 4.65
N GLY A 65 12.06 -23.90 3.51
CA GLY A 65 13.38 -23.78 2.89
C GLY A 65 13.55 -22.40 2.23
N ASP A 66 14.72 -21.83 2.31
CA ASP A 66 15.14 -20.58 1.66
C ASP A 66 14.07 -19.46 1.77
N VAL A 67 13.62 -18.93 0.63
CA VAL A 67 12.62 -17.87 0.57
C VAL A 67 11.18 -18.36 0.42
N ALA A 68 10.91 -19.66 0.63
CA ALA A 68 9.57 -20.20 0.44
C ALA A 68 8.52 -19.58 1.38
N TYR A 69 8.93 -18.93 2.48
CA TYR A 69 8.02 -18.19 3.35
C TYR A 69 7.43 -16.94 2.65
N CYS A 70 8.06 -16.44 1.58
CA CYS A 70 7.56 -15.35 0.74
C CYS A 70 6.59 -15.83 -0.35
N TYR A 71 6.43 -17.13 -0.55
CA TYR A 71 5.53 -17.74 -1.54
C TYR A 71 4.37 -18.47 -0.87
N GLY A 72 3.32 -18.78 -1.66
CA GLY A 72 2.09 -19.36 -1.12
C GLY A 72 1.34 -18.39 -0.21
N ASN A 73 1.48 -17.11 -0.43
CA ASN A 73 0.93 -16.06 0.41
C ASN A 73 -0.45 -15.64 -0.09
N PRO A 74 -1.46 -15.57 0.78
CA PRO A 74 -2.69 -14.83 0.50
C PRO A 74 -2.45 -13.33 0.68
N ILE A 75 -3.46 -12.54 0.36
CA ILE A 75 -3.54 -11.13 0.72
C ILE A 75 -4.29 -11.01 2.04
N GLY A 76 -3.62 -10.53 3.08
CA GLY A 76 -4.18 -10.29 4.40
C GLY A 76 -4.98 -9.00 4.46
N ILE A 77 -5.90 -8.93 5.41
CA ILE A 77 -6.77 -7.78 5.69
C ILE A 77 -6.56 -7.35 7.13
N ALA A 78 -6.18 -6.10 7.33
CA ALA A 78 -6.26 -5.42 8.62
C ALA A 78 -7.26 -4.26 8.54
N GLN A 79 -7.95 -4.00 9.65
CA GLN A 79 -8.98 -2.97 9.76
C GLN A 79 -8.72 -2.04 10.93
N SER A 80 -9.08 -0.77 10.74
CA SER A 80 -9.12 0.23 11.80
C SER A 80 -10.49 0.93 11.80
N ASP A 81 -11.14 0.96 12.95
CA ASP A 81 -12.42 1.65 13.19
C ASP A 81 -12.22 2.98 13.93
N ASP A 82 -11.00 3.29 14.34
CA ASP A 82 -10.63 4.40 15.20
C ASP A 82 -9.67 5.40 14.53
N ASN A 83 -9.85 5.61 13.21
CA ASN A 83 -9.07 6.56 12.41
C ASN A 83 -7.56 6.25 12.36
N GLY A 84 -7.21 4.96 12.39
CA GLY A 84 -5.85 4.46 12.30
C GLY A 84 -5.12 4.33 13.65
N ALA A 85 -5.78 4.61 14.78
CA ALA A 85 -5.16 4.51 16.10
C ALA A 85 -4.81 3.06 16.47
N SER A 86 -5.63 2.12 16.05
CA SER A 86 -5.36 0.69 16.18
C SER A 86 -5.81 -0.09 14.96
N TRP A 87 -5.19 -1.25 14.74
CA TRP A 87 -5.46 -2.14 13.62
C TRP A 87 -5.62 -3.56 14.11
N TYR A 88 -6.58 -4.29 13.55
CA TYR A 88 -6.80 -5.70 13.87
C TYR A 88 -7.01 -6.54 12.61
N TYR A 89 -6.59 -7.78 12.69
CA TYR A 89 -6.68 -8.74 11.59
C TYR A 89 -8.12 -9.16 11.32
N ARG A 90 -8.52 -9.19 10.05
CA ARG A 90 -9.88 -9.57 9.61
C ARG A 90 -9.93 -10.88 8.82
N GLY A 91 -8.80 -11.41 8.41
CA GLY A 91 -8.74 -12.58 7.55
C GLY A 91 -7.93 -12.31 6.28
N THR A 92 -8.21 -13.07 5.24
CA THR A 92 -7.57 -12.94 3.93
C THR A 92 -8.60 -12.79 2.82
N LEU A 93 -8.19 -12.18 1.70
CA LEU A 93 -9.03 -12.16 0.50
C LEU A 93 -9.16 -13.58 -0.08
N ASP A 94 -10.37 -13.97 -0.47
CA ASP A 94 -10.64 -15.22 -1.18
C ASP A 94 -10.43 -15.03 -2.69
N LEU A 95 -9.17 -15.07 -3.12
CA LEU A 95 -8.78 -14.89 -4.52
C LEU A 95 -8.59 -16.24 -5.19
N LYS A 96 -9.43 -16.56 -6.19
CA LYS A 96 -9.42 -17.84 -6.88
C LYS A 96 -9.06 -17.66 -8.34
N ILE A 97 -7.94 -18.28 -8.77
CA ILE A 97 -7.51 -18.40 -10.16
C ILE A 97 -7.32 -19.87 -10.51
N ASP A 98 -6.27 -20.47 -9.97
CA ASP A 98 -5.93 -21.88 -10.16
C ASP A 98 -6.18 -22.69 -8.88
N ARG A 99 -6.36 -24.00 -9.03
CA ARG A 99 -6.37 -24.92 -7.88
C ARG A 99 -4.98 -25.02 -7.27
N GLY A 100 -4.95 -25.30 -5.96
CA GLY A 100 -3.72 -25.50 -5.20
C GLY A 100 -3.30 -24.25 -4.42
N HIS A 101 -2.10 -24.31 -3.87
CA HIS A 101 -1.52 -23.25 -3.06
C HIS A 101 -0.74 -22.30 -3.97
N ASN A 102 -1.23 -21.08 -4.16
CA ASN A 102 -0.67 -20.09 -5.06
C ASN A 102 -0.15 -18.87 -4.30
N THR A 103 0.63 -18.06 -4.96
CA THR A 103 1.29 -16.87 -4.40
C THR A 103 0.62 -15.61 -4.93
N PHE A 104 0.27 -14.71 -4.01
CA PHE A 104 -0.18 -13.35 -4.31
C PHE A 104 0.72 -12.36 -3.60
N TRP A 105 1.17 -11.30 -4.31
CA TRP A 105 2.02 -10.25 -3.76
C TRP A 105 1.51 -8.86 -4.09
N ALA A 106 1.83 -7.91 -3.23
CA ALA A 106 1.73 -6.47 -3.45
C ALA A 106 0.38 -6.05 -4.06
N PRO A 107 -0.68 -6.03 -3.23
CA PRO A 107 -2.00 -5.60 -3.69
C PRO A 107 -2.03 -4.10 -4.00
N GLU A 108 -2.73 -3.73 -5.06
CA GLU A 108 -3.13 -2.36 -5.33
C GLU A 108 -4.65 -2.31 -5.51
N ILE A 109 -5.31 -1.30 -4.96
CA ILE A 109 -6.76 -1.18 -5.01
C ILE A 109 -7.18 0.22 -5.42
N VAL A 110 -8.13 0.28 -6.35
CA VAL A 110 -8.77 1.53 -6.75
C VAL A 110 -10.29 1.36 -6.78
N TYR A 111 -10.99 2.45 -6.46
CA TYR A 111 -12.45 2.50 -6.52
C TYR A 111 -12.88 3.38 -7.70
N ASP A 112 -13.71 2.84 -8.59
CA ASP A 112 -14.31 3.58 -9.68
C ASP A 112 -15.77 3.17 -9.89
N LYS A 113 -16.66 4.15 -9.94
CA LYS A 113 -18.09 3.99 -10.26
C LYS A 113 -18.81 2.85 -9.52
N GLY A 114 -18.58 2.74 -8.21
CA GLY A 114 -19.24 1.74 -7.37
C GLY A 114 -18.60 0.35 -7.39
N VAL A 115 -17.43 0.21 -7.99
CA VAL A 115 -16.69 -1.05 -8.08
C VAL A 115 -15.27 -0.85 -7.54
N TYR A 116 -14.83 -1.77 -6.71
CA TYR A 116 -13.44 -1.90 -6.31
C TYR A 116 -12.71 -2.79 -7.33
N HIS A 117 -11.55 -2.32 -7.77
CA HIS A 117 -10.64 -3.01 -8.66
C HIS A 117 -9.38 -3.34 -7.89
N LEU A 118 -9.10 -4.63 -7.72
CA LEU A 118 -7.89 -5.14 -7.09
C LEU A 118 -6.94 -5.63 -8.17
N PHE A 119 -5.71 -5.16 -8.12
CA PHE A 119 -4.60 -5.63 -8.93
C PHE A 119 -3.55 -6.24 -8.02
N VAL A 120 -3.00 -7.37 -8.39
CA VAL A 120 -2.06 -8.10 -7.55
C VAL A 120 -1.12 -8.94 -8.42
N ALA A 121 0.12 -9.11 -7.99
CA ALA A 121 1.03 -10.04 -8.64
C ALA A 121 0.67 -11.48 -8.27
N TYR A 122 0.60 -12.35 -9.25
CA TYR A 122 0.23 -13.75 -9.12
C TYR A 122 1.33 -14.67 -9.66
N ILE A 123 1.73 -15.65 -8.86
CA ILE A 123 2.60 -16.76 -9.27
C ILE A 123 1.92 -18.07 -8.92
N LYS A 124 1.84 -18.97 -9.89
CA LYS A 124 1.29 -20.31 -9.67
C LYS A 124 2.22 -21.13 -8.79
N GLY A 125 1.68 -21.66 -7.68
CA GLY A 125 2.40 -22.53 -6.76
C GLY A 125 3.27 -21.80 -5.74
N VAL A 126 4.11 -22.56 -5.06
CA VAL A 126 5.06 -22.14 -4.03
C VAL A 126 6.47 -22.46 -4.50
N ARG A 127 7.39 -21.51 -4.33
CA ARG A 127 8.81 -21.67 -4.69
C ARG A 127 9.68 -21.51 -3.46
N ASN A 128 10.88 -22.08 -3.48
CA ASN A 128 11.88 -21.89 -2.44
C ASN A 128 13.07 -20.98 -2.86
N GLN A 129 13.04 -20.50 -4.11
CA GLN A 129 14.01 -19.53 -4.63
C GLN A 129 13.28 -18.36 -5.27
N TRP A 130 13.90 -17.18 -5.25
CA TRP A 130 13.37 -16.01 -5.92
C TRP A 130 13.15 -16.26 -7.43
N GLY A 131 12.16 -15.58 -7.99
CA GLY A 131 11.80 -15.66 -9.38
C GLY A 131 10.47 -16.39 -9.60
N GLY A 132 10.28 -16.90 -10.81
CA GLY A 132 9.01 -17.40 -11.28
C GLY A 132 8.39 -16.39 -12.26
N ARG A 133 7.42 -16.86 -13.04
CA ARG A 133 6.69 -16.00 -13.95
C ARG A 133 5.55 -15.34 -13.20
N ALA A 134 5.80 -14.15 -12.68
CA ALA A 134 4.78 -13.34 -12.05
C ALA A 134 3.92 -12.63 -13.10
N ARG A 135 2.61 -12.68 -12.93
CA ARG A 135 1.66 -12.00 -13.80
C ARG A 135 0.79 -11.07 -12.98
N LEU A 136 0.62 -9.87 -13.44
CA LEU A 136 -0.37 -8.97 -12.86
C LEU A 136 -1.78 -9.46 -13.21
N VAL A 137 -2.63 -9.60 -12.21
CA VAL A 137 -4.01 -10.09 -12.35
C VAL A 137 -4.99 -9.07 -11.79
N HIS A 138 -6.18 -9.06 -12.37
CA HIS A 138 -7.24 -8.12 -12.03
C HIS A 138 -8.45 -8.84 -11.46
N PHE A 139 -8.96 -8.34 -10.34
CA PHE A 139 -10.22 -8.74 -9.73
C PHE A 139 -11.12 -7.53 -9.53
N THR A 140 -12.43 -7.76 -9.43
CA THR A 140 -13.39 -6.72 -9.08
C THR A 140 -14.34 -7.20 -7.97
N SER A 141 -14.75 -6.27 -7.11
CA SER A 141 -15.73 -6.49 -6.06
C SER A 141 -16.61 -5.26 -5.85
N LYS A 142 -17.83 -5.44 -5.35
CA LYS A 142 -18.71 -4.35 -4.89
C LYS A 142 -18.72 -4.23 -3.37
N ASN A 143 -18.27 -5.27 -2.66
CA ASN A 143 -18.35 -5.36 -1.20
C ASN A 143 -17.01 -5.67 -0.52
N LEU A 144 -15.91 -5.78 -1.29
CA LEU A 144 -14.54 -6.10 -0.84
C LEU A 144 -14.36 -7.53 -0.30
N TRP A 145 -15.40 -8.35 -0.27
CA TRP A 145 -15.36 -9.74 0.16
C TRP A 145 -15.52 -10.72 -1.00
N ASP A 146 -16.48 -10.47 -1.90
CA ASP A 146 -16.75 -11.32 -3.04
C ASP A 146 -15.96 -10.81 -4.25
N TRP A 147 -14.84 -11.46 -4.56
CA TRP A 147 -13.95 -11.08 -5.64
C TRP A 147 -14.18 -11.88 -6.91
N LYS A 148 -14.36 -11.19 -8.02
CA LYS A 148 -14.48 -11.81 -9.34
C LYS A 148 -13.21 -11.60 -10.14
N TYR A 149 -12.55 -12.70 -10.52
CA TYR A 149 -11.41 -12.69 -11.41
C TYR A 149 -11.80 -12.13 -12.80
N ARG A 150 -10.99 -11.22 -13.34
CA ARG A 150 -11.22 -10.54 -14.60
C ARG A 150 -10.22 -10.92 -15.69
N GLY A 151 -9.11 -11.51 -15.32
CA GLY A 151 -8.06 -11.93 -16.23
C GLY A 151 -6.69 -11.36 -15.90
N LEU A 152 -5.76 -11.61 -16.78
CA LEU A 152 -4.43 -11.00 -16.73
C LEU A 152 -4.52 -9.53 -17.13
N VAL A 153 -3.65 -8.71 -16.55
CA VAL A 153 -3.42 -7.33 -16.99
C VAL A 153 -2.46 -7.38 -18.16
N ASP A 154 -3.00 -7.19 -19.38
CA ASP A 154 -2.20 -7.21 -20.59
C ASP A 154 -1.49 -5.86 -20.80
N ILE A 155 -0.26 -5.78 -20.33
CA ILE A 155 0.64 -4.62 -20.41
C ILE A 155 1.83 -4.88 -21.34
N GLY A 156 1.86 -6.05 -22.00
CA GLY A 156 2.96 -6.48 -22.86
C GLY A 156 4.16 -7.07 -22.12
N SER A 157 4.16 -7.15 -20.79
CA SER A 157 5.19 -7.84 -20.01
C SER A 157 4.77 -9.26 -19.65
N GLU A 158 5.72 -10.18 -19.73
CA GLU A 158 5.53 -11.59 -19.37
C GLU A 158 5.88 -11.88 -17.91
N ASN A 159 6.53 -10.93 -17.22
CA ASN A 159 6.91 -11.04 -15.81
C ASN A 159 6.94 -9.66 -15.16
N ALA A 160 5.84 -9.29 -14.52
CA ALA A 160 5.66 -7.98 -13.88
C ALA A 160 5.04 -8.12 -12.50
N ILE A 161 5.49 -7.26 -11.57
CA ILE A 161 5.01 -7.19 -10.18
C ILE A 161 4.78 -5.75 -9.76
N ASP A 162 4.24 -5.54 -8.57
CA ASP A 162 4.22 -4.27 -7.82
C ASP A 162 3.54 -3.13 -8.59
N ILE A 163 2.31 -3.35 -9.00
CA ILE A 163 1.55 -2.34 -9.72
C ILE A 163 0.99 -1.27 -8.77
N THR A 164 1.09 0.00 -9.15
CA THR A 164 0.33 1.11 -8.56
C THR A 164 -0.50 1.79 -9.64
N ILE A 165 -1.68 2.28 -9.30
CA ILE A 165 -2.61 2.88 -10.26
C ILE A 165 -3.05 4.26 -9.80
N PHE A 166 -2.91 5.23 -10.68
CA PHE A 166 -3.30 6.61 -10.44
C PHE A 166 -4.29 7.11 -11.49
N LYS A 167 -5.36 7.80 -11.04
CA LYS A 167 -6.32 8.45 -11.93
C LYS A 167 -5.79 9.80 -12.36
N LYS A 168 -5.52 9.94 -13.67
CA LYS A 168 -5.02 11.20 -14.23
C LYS A 168 -6.11 12.29 -14.21
N PRO A 169 -5.76 13.58 -14.25
CA PRO A 169 -6.72 14.69 -14.17
C PRO A 169 -7.86 14.62 -15.18
N TYR A 170 -7.62 14.07 -16.37
CA TYR A 170 -8.63 13.95 -17.45
C TYR A 170 -9.43 12.65 -17.42
N GLY A 171 -9.40 11.92 -16.27
CA GLY A 171 -10.25 10.77 -16.01
C GLY A 171 -9.76 9.43 -16.59
N THR A 172 -8.60 9.40 -17.24
CA THR A 172 -7.92 8.16 -17.62
C THR A 172 -7.03 7.66 -16.49
N TRP A 173 -6.59 6.42 -16.57
CA TRP A 173 -5.78 5.76 -15.57
C TRP A 173 -4.37 5.55 -16.09
N ARG A 174 -3.38 5.61 -15.20
CA ARG A 174 -2.01 5.17 -15.47
C ARG A 174 -1.58 4.22 -14.36
N ALA A 175 -1.05 3.08 -14.77
CA ALA A 175 -0.40 2.12 -13.91
C ALA A 175 1.12 2.28 -14.03
N TRP A 176 1.84 2.17 -12.91
CA TRP A 176 3.28 1.94 -12.91
C TRP A 176 3.54 0.59 -12.24
N TYR A 177 4.56 -0.10 -12.69
CA TYR A 177 4.87 -1.45 -12.23
C TYR A 177 6.35 -1.76 -12.48
N LYS A 178 6.87 -2.77 -11.78
CA LYS A 178 8.19 -3.32 -12.03
C LYS A 178 8.11 -4.34 -13.15
N ASP A 179 8.93 -4.18 -14.18
CA ASP A 179 9.11 -5.19 -15.23
C ASP A 179 10.40 -5.99 -14.99
N GLU A 180 10.23 -7.25 -14.57
CA GLU A 180 11.33 -8.16 -14.26
C GLU A 180 12.11 -8.59 -15.52
N THR A 181 11.50 -8.49 -16.71
CA THR A 181 12.15 -8.86 -17.98
C THR A 181 13.00 -7.74 -18.55
N ALA A 182 12.82 -6.52 -18.04
CA ALA A 182 13.47 -5.31 -18.52
C ALA A 182 14.34 -4.64 -17.46
N GLY A 183 15.22 -5.41 -16.82
CA GLY A 183 16.20 -4.93 -15.84
C GLY A 183 15.60 -4.54 -14.49
N SER A 184 14.42 -5.05 -14.14
CA SER A 184 13.68 -4.67 -12.92
C SER A 184 13.46 -3.16 -12.82
N HIS A 185 13.16 -2.51 -13.94
CA HIS A 185 12.89 -1.09 -13.99
C HIS A 185 11.40 -0.79 -13.84
N THR A 186 11.08 0.47 -13.54
CA THR A 186 9.70 0.94 -13.50
C THR A 186 9.18 1.27 -14.89
N PHE A 187 8.10 0.60 -15.28
CA PHE A 187 7.36 0.83 -16.52
C PHE A 187 6.00 1.45 -16.21
N TYR A 188 5.32 2.00 -17.23
CA TYR A 188 3.94 2.47 -17.12
C TYR A 188 3.09 2.02 -18.29
N SER A 189 1.79 1.91 -18.05
CA SER A 189 0.75 1.66 -19.06
C SER A 189 -0.46 2.54 -18.79
N ASP A 190 -1.16 2.95 -19.83
CA ASP A 190 -2.38 3.77 -19.74
C ASP A 190 -3.64 2.95 -20.02
N SER A 191 -4.74 3.30 -19.34
CA SER A 191 -6.05 2.70 -19.53
C SER A 191 -7.16 3.76 -19.46
N ARG A 192 -8.27 3.50 -20.15
CA ARG A 192 -9.50 4.32 -20.05
C ARG A 192 -10.54 3.72 -19.11
N ASP A 193 -10.42 2.44 -18.81
CA ASP A 193 -11.49 1.66 -18.18
C ASP A 193 -11.01 0.68 -17.09
N LEU A 194 -9.69 0.62 -16.80
CA LEU A 194 -9.06 -0.33 -15.89
C LEU A 194 -9.01 -1.78 -16.38
N PHE A 195 -9.54 -2.06 -17.57
CA PHE A 195 -9.58 -3.41 -18.17
C PHE A 195 -8.63 -3.55 -19.35
N HIS A 196 -8.54 -2.52 -20.18
CA HIS A 196 -7.71 -2.50 -21.38
C HIS A 196 -6.54 -1.53 -21.18
N TRP A 197 -5.34 -2.04 -21.32
CA TRP A 197 -4.11 -1.32 -21.05
C TRP A 197 -3.27 -1.17 -22.32
N SER A 198 -2.56 -0.07 -22.43
CA SER A 198 -1.55 0.09 -23.48
C SER A 198 -0.37 -0.85 -23.21
N LYS A 199 0.46 -1.10 -24.22
CA LYS A 199 1.77 -1.72 -23.99
C LYS A 199 2.63 -0.84 -23.09
N GLY A 200 3.43 -1.50 -22.24
CA GLY A 200 4.31 -0.84 -21.30
C GLY A 200 5.38 0.01 -21.96
N GLN A 201 5.66 1.14 -21.32
CA GLN A 201 6.75 2.04 -21.65
C GLN A 201 7.58 2.29 -20.39
N GLN A 202 8.89 2.41 -20.55
CA GLN A 202 9.78 2.66 -19.42
C GLN A 202 9.55 4.07 -18.85
N ALA A 203 9.28 4.15 -17.55
CA ALA A 203 9.15 5.41 -16.81
C ALA A 203 10.48 5.81 -16.14
N ILE A 204 11.07 4.88 -15.41
CA ILE A 204 12.35 5.04 -14.71
C ILE A 204 13.28 3.89 -15.13
N GLY A 205 14.53 4.22 -15.43
CA GLY A 205 15.56 3.25 -15.77
C GLY A 205 16.89 3.56 -15.10
N GLY A 206 17.89 2.73 -15.39
CA GLY A 206 19.26 2.90 -14.92
C GLY A 206 19.57 2.27 -13.56
N VAL A 207 18.55 2.09 -12.69
CA VAL A 207 18.69 1.40 -11.40
C VAL A 207 17.52 0.42 -11.27
N ALA A 208 17.80 -0.80 -10.86
CA ALA A 208 16.76 -1.76 -10.51
C ALA A 208 16.02 -1.31 -9.26
N CYS A 209 14.70 -1.45 -9.27
CA CYS A 209 13.84 -1.07 -8.15
C CYS A 209 12.54 -1.86 -8.16
N GLU A 210 11.77 -1.73 -7.11
CA GLU A 210 10.44 -2.34 -6.99
C GLU A 210 9.46 -1.40 -6.29
N GLY A 211 8.23 -1.82 -6.09
CA GLY A 211 7.23 -1.12 -5.30
C GLY A 211 6.97 0.34 -5.71
N PRO A 212 6.81 0.69 -7.01
CA PRO A 212 6.47 2.06 -7.34
C PRO A 212 5.14 2.45 -6.70
N LYS A 213 5.09 3.62 -6.04
CA LYS A 213 3.83 4.22 -5.57
C LYS A 213 3.74 5.66 -6.02
N VAL A 214 2.67 5.99 -6.75
CA VAL A 214 2.42 7.33 -7.27
C VAL A 214 1.27 7.99 -6.52
N PHE A 215 1.49 9.23 -6.09
CA PHE A 215 0.50 10.04 -5.37
C PHE A 215 0.62 11.51 -5.72
N GLN A 216 -0.42 12.28 -5.44
CA GLN A 216 -0.38 13.74 -5.55
C GLN A 216 -0.36 14.35 -4.15
N PHE A 217 0.59 15.23 -3.89
CA PHE A 217 0.66 15.98 -2.65
C PHE A 217 1.23 17.37 -2.90
N LYS A 218 0.58 18.40 -2.34
CA LYS A 218 0.82 19.80 -2.69
C LYS A 218 0.63 20.00 -4.21
N ASP A 219 1.49 20.72 -4.86
CA ASP A 219 1.39 21.07 -6.28
C ASP A 219 2.07 20.07 -7.22
N TYR A 220 2.54 18.92 -6.68
CA TYR A 220 3.33 17.94 -7.43
C TYR A 220 2.73 16.54 -7.38
N TYR A 221 3.09 15.76 -8.40
CA TYR A 221 3.02 14.31 -8.37
C TYR A 221 4.34 13.76 -7.86
N TRP A 222 4.25 12.75 -7.04
CA TRP A 222 5.38 12.09 -6.42
C TRP A 222 5.34 10.62 -6.76
N MET A 223 6.53 10.02 -6.88
CA MET A 223 6.70 8.57 -6.96
C MET A 223 7.77 8.18 -5.95
N ILE A 224 7.50 7.16 -5.18
CA ILE A 224 8.51 6.42 -4.42
C ILE A 224 8.74 5.08 -5.09
N THR A 225 9.99 4.59 -5.09
CA THR A 225 10.37 3.23 -5.50
C THR A 225 11.30 2.65 -4.46
N ASP A 226 11.17 1.35 -4.17
CA ASP A 226 12.08 0.65 -3.27
C ASP A 226 13.34 0.22 -4.05
N GLU A 227 14.48 0.78 -3.66
CA GLU A 227 15.81 0.41 -4.18
C GLU A 227 16.57 -0.50 -3.19
N TRP A 228 15.87 -1.14 -2.23
CA TRP A 228 16.41 -1.96 -1.13
C TRP A 228 17.33 -1.19 -0.16
N HIS A 229 17.25 0.15 -0.18
CA HIS A 229 17.96 1.11 0.69
C HIS A 229 17.01 2.22 1.17
N GLY A 230 15.75 1.89 1.44
CA GLY A 230 14.69 2.86 1.57
C GLY A 230 14.12 3.26 0.21
N PHE A 231 13.31 4.31 0.21
CA PHE A 231 12.60 4.73 -0.99
C PHE A 231 13.34 5.81 -1.75
N ARG A 232 13.63 5.58 -3.01
CA ARG A 232 13.98 6.65 -3.92
C ARG A 232 12.75 7.50 -4.19
N LEU A 233 12.90 8.81 -4.00
CA LEU A 233 11.85 9.79 -4.25
C LEU A 233 12.02 10.44 -5.62
N TYR A 234 10.94 10.55 -6.36
CA TYR A 234 10.85 11.30 -7.62
C TYR A 234 9.71 12.30 -7.55
N ARG A 235 9.88 13.43 -8.23
CA ARG A 235 8.89 14.49 -8.39
C ARG A 235 8.54 14.69 -9.86
N SER A 236 7.27 15.00 -10.15
CA SER A 236 6.79 15.31 -11.49
C SER A 236 5.71 16.40 -11.45
N SER A 237 5.63 17.21 -12.49
CA SER A 237 4.53 18.15 -12.72
C SER A 237 3.47 17.61 -13.70
N ASP A 238 3.79 16.54 -14.44
CA ASP A 238 2.99 16.07 -15.59
C ASP A 238 2.73 14.56 -15.64
N LEU A 239 3.21 13.78 -14.64
CA LEU A 239 3.17 12.31 -14.59
C LEU A 239 3.99 11.61 -15.69
N SER A 240 4.80 12.34 -16.45
CA SER A 240 5.56 11.81 -17.58
C SER A 240 7.07 11.94 -17.38
N LYS A 241 7.51 13.11 -16.92
CA LYS A 241 8.90 13.37 -16.60
C LYS A 241 9.10 13.34 -15.10
N TRP A 242 10.05 12.53 -14.65
CA TRP A 242 10.33 12.30 -13.23
C TRP A 242 11.71 12.83 -12.87
N GLU A 243 11.76 13.77 -11.93
CA GLU A 243 12.99 14.32 -11.38
C GLU A 243 13.37 13.58 -10.11
N ARG A 244 14.55 13.00 -10.08
CA ARG A 244 15.09 12.33 -8.91
C ARG A 244 15.31 13.35 -7.79
N GLN A 245 14.79 13.05 -6.61
CA GLN A 245 14.94 13.87 -5.40
C GLN A 245 15.93 13.21 -4.42
N GLY A 246 15.49 12.84 -3.25
CA GLY A 246 16.28 12.19 -2.21
C GLY A 246 16.01 10.70 -2.04
N ILE A 247 16.34 10.23 -0.85
CA ILE A 247 15.96 8.92 -0.32
C ILE A 247 15.16 9.17 0.95
N LEU A 248 14.03 8.46 1.10
CA LEU A 248 13.23 8.43 2.31
C LEU A 248 13.44 7.07 3.00
N LEU A 249 13.43 7.06 4.33
CA LEU A 249 13.47 5.81 5.12
C LEU A 249 14.68 4.91 4.81
N GLY A 250 15.81 5.51 4.40
CA GLY A 250 17.05 4.77 4.10
C GLY A 250 17.79 4.31 5.35
N GLU A 251 17.45 4.84 6.51
CA GLU A 251 18.08 4.53 7.78
C GLU A 251 17.06 3.96 8.77
N ALA A 252 17.54 3.20 9.74
CA ALA A 252 16.72 2.72 10.85
C ALA A 252 16.31 3.88 11.76
N SER A 253 15.09 3.83 12.33
CA SER A 253 14.69 4.76 13.37
C SER A 253 14.84 4.20 14.78
N SER A 254 14.76 5.07 15.78
CA SER A 254 14.74 4.67 17.17
C SER A 254 13.39 4.11 17.64
N ARG A 255 12.36 4.18 16.77
CA ARG A 255 11.01 3.67 17.07
C ARG A 255 10.99 2.14 17.14
N PRO A 256 10.12 1.56 17.97
CA PRO A 256 10.02 0.11 18.14
C PRO A 256 9.84 -0.61 16.79
N GLN A 257 10.70 -1.58 16.51
CA GLN A 257 10.65 -2.45 15.34
C GLN A 257 10.78 -1.74 13.98
N ASP A 258 11.25 -0.49 13.94
CA ASP A 258 11.41 0.31 12.73
C ASP A 258 12.86 0.24 12.23
N ARG A 259 13.27 -0.93 11.75
CA ARG A 259 14.60 -1.21 11.22
C ARG A 259 14.60 -2.42 10.27
N PRO A 260 15.61 -2.57 9.37
CA PRO A 260 16.78 -1.68 9.21
C PRO A 260 16.46 -0.41 8.44
N GLN A 261 15.64 -0.48 7.40
CA GLN A 261 15.13 0.60 6.56
C GLN A 261 13.69 0.28 6.12
N GLY A 262 12.99 1.26 5.58
CA GLY A 262 11.66 1.05 5.00
C GLY A 262 11.73 0.33 3.66
N ALA A 263 10.80 -0.58 3.43
CA ALA A 263 10.64 -1.34 2.19
C ALA A 263 9.19 -1.31 1.71
N HIS A 264 8.99 -1.40 0.43
CA HIS A 264 7.75 -1.41 -0.37
C HIS A 264 6.55 -0.81 0.37
N GLY A 265 6.15 0.41 0.03
CA GLY A 265 5.15 1.15 0.78
C GLY A 265 4.02 1.73 -0.05
N ASP A 266 3.03 2.20 0.69
CA ASP A 266 1.88 2.94 0.20
C ASP A 266 1.84 4.36 0.77
N VAL A 267 1.19 5.28 0.08
CA VAL A 267 1.02 6.65 0.57
C VAL A 267 -0.44 7.06 0.59
N VAL A 268 -0.90 7.47 1.77
CA VAL A 268 -2.25 8.02 1.96
C VAL A 268 -2.16 9.52 2.15
N VAL A 269 -2.84 10.28 1.29
CA VAL A 269 -2.94 11.74 1.39
C VAL A 269 -4.30 12.13 1.94
N THR A 270 -4.30 12.88 3.04
CA THR A 270 -5.51 13.34 3.72
C THR A 270 -5.47 14.85 3.94
N GLY A 271 -6.01 15.60 2.97
CA GLY A 271 -5.98 17.08 3.02
C GLY A 271 -4.56 17.62 2.89
N ASP A 272 -4.06 18.23 3.96
CA ASP A 272 -2.73 18.83 4.03
C ASP A 272 -1.64 17.89 4.58
N LYS A 273 -2.01 16.65 4.91
CA LYS A 273 -1.14 15.60 5.44
C LYS A 273 -0.94 14.47 4.44
N ALA A 274 0.23 13.87 4.45
CA ALA A 274 0.55 12.65 3.73
C ALA A 274 1.30 11.70 4.66
N TYR A 275 0.95 10.42 4.59
CA TYR A 275 1.55 9.38 5.41
C TYR A 275 2.02 8.24 4.51
N VAL A 276 3.26 7.80 4.72
CA VAL A 276 3.81 6.60 4.07
C VAL A 276 3.67 5.41 5.01
N PHE A 277 3.04 4.35 4.53
CA PHE A 277 2.98 3.05 5.19
C PHE A 277 3.98 2.14 4.51
N TYR A 278 4.82 1.47 5.27
CA TYR A 278 5.91 0.65 4.76
C TYR A 278 6.14 -0.55 5.67
N PHE A 279 6.81 -1.58 5.18
CA PHE A 279 7.19 -2.66 6.06
C PHE A 279 8.69 -2.62 6.40
N THR A 280 9.03 -3.25 7.50
CA THR A 280 10.41 -3.43 7.96
C THR A 280 10.61 -4.88 8.40
N HIS A 281 11.88 -5.29 8.50
CA HIS A 281 12.30 -6.57 9.04
C HIS A 281 13.03 -6.38 10.37
N PRO A 282 12.36 -6.28 11.51
CA PRO A 282 12.95 -5.81 12.77
C PRO A 282 14.13 -6.63 13.29
N GLY A 283 14.23 -7.89 12.90
CA GLY A 283 15.32 -8.78 13.30
C GLY A 283 16.57 -8.68 12.44
N ARG A 284 16.53 -7.91 11.33
CA ARG A 284 17.70 -7.76 10.45
C ARG A 284 18.53 -6.57 10.88
N ASP A 285 19.86 -6.71 10.78
CA ASP A 285 20.75 -5.58 10.88
C ASP A 285 20.75 -4.75 9.60
N SER A 286 21.16 -3.49 9.74
CA SER A 286 21.13 -2.48 8.69
C SER A 286 22.12 -2.79 7.58
N HIS A 287 21.89 -3.82 6.74
CA HIS A 287 22.64 -3.96 5.50
C HIS A 287 21.79 -4.68 4.47
N PRO A 288 21.31 -3.95 3.49
CA PRO A 288 20.39 -4.42 2.47
C PRO A 288 20.99 -5.41 1.50
N HIS A 289 22.31 -5.46 1.39
CA HIS A 289 23.00 -6.27 0.39
C HIS A 289 23.57 -7.58 0.90
N SER A 290 23.28 -7.98 2.12
CA SER A 290 23.41 -9.38 2.39
C SER A 290 22.42 -10.09 1.47
N PRO A 291 22.87 -10.89 0.49
CA PRO A 291 21.96 -11.68 -0.30
C PRO A 291 21.34 -12.75 0.60
N LEU A 292 20.41 -12.34 1.46
CA LEU A 292 19.62 -13.22 2.32
C LEU A 292 18.85 -14.25 1.48
N SER A 293 18.74 -13.99 0.16
CA SER A 293 18.25 -14.92 -0.84
C SER A 293 19.02 -16.22 -0.96
N ASN A 294 20.29 -16.26 -0.51
CA ASN A 294 21.16 -17.44 -0.62
C ASN A 294 21.48 -18.09 0.72
N ILE A 295 20.95 -17.57 1.81
CA ILE A 295 21.11 -18.17 3.13
C ILE A 295 19.91 -19.10 3.34
N GLY A 296 20.10 -20.38 3.17
CA GLY A 296 19.09 -21.39 3.48
C GLY A 296 18.52 -21.22 4.89
N ASN A 297 17.27 -21.54 5.11
CA ASN A 297 16.55 -21.55 6.39
C ASN A 297 16.89 -20.36 7.31
N GLN A 298 16.49 -19.17 6.90
CA GLN A 298 16.61 -18.00 7.78
C GLN A 298 15.85 -18.24 9.09
N ALA A 299 16.47 -17.84 10.21
CA ALA A 299 15.80 -17.85 11.50
C ALA A 299 14.51 -17.03 11.45
N TYR A 300 13.51 -17.41 12.22
CA TYR A 300 12.22 -16.73 12.30
C TYR A 300 12.37 -15.21 12.47
N GLU A 301 13.27 -14.77 13.35
CA GLU A 301 13.51 -13.34 13.62
C GLU A 301 13.92 -12.54 12.36
N LEU A 302 14.59 -13.18 11.41
CA LEU A 302 15.02 -12.55 10.14
C LEU A 302 13.90 -12.56 9.08
N ARG A 303 12.93 -13.47 9.21
CA ARG A 303 11.81 -13.60 8.27
C ARG A 303 10.65 -12.67 8.60
N ARG A 304 10.43 -12.38 9.89
CA ARG A 304 9.30 -11.57 10.34
C ARG A 304 9.35 -10.17 9.75
N SER A 305 8.17 -9.61 9.54
CA SER A 305 7.99 -8.24 9.07
C SER A 305 6.77 -7.58 9.70
N VAL A 306 6.85 -6.26 9.88
CA VAL A 306 5.79 -5.46 10.47
C VAL A 306 5.55 -4.21 9.63
N ILE A 307 4.34 -3.66 9.69
CA ILE A 307 4.01 -2.42 9.02
C ILE A 307 4.29 -1.25 9.96
N GLN A 308 4.94 -0.24 9.43
CA GLN A 308 5.24 1.04 10.07
C GLN A 308 4.52 2.18 9.35
N CYS A 309 4.58 3.38 9.92
CA CYS A 309 4.05 4.59 9.29
C CYS A 309 4.99 5.78 9.58
N GLY A 310 5.21 6.63 8.55
CA GLY A 310 5.93 7.89 8.68
C GLY A 310 5.09 9.05 8.11
N GLU A 311 5.29 10.27 8.62
CA GLU A 311 4.68 11.47 8.05
C GLU A 311 5.58 12.02 6.94
N LEU A 312 5.00 12.29 5.76
CA LEU A 312 5.68 12.98 4.67
C LEU A 312 5.46 14.49 4.83
N VAL A 313 6.56 15.22 5.00
CA VAL A 313 6.56 16.67 5.18
C VAL A 313 7.11 17.35 3.92
N PHE A 314 6.30 18.22 3.31
CA PHE A 314 6.77 19.03 2.19
C PHE A 314 7.61 20.21 2.71
N LYS A 315 8.86 20.28 2.29
CA LYS A 315 9.81 21.30 2.71
C LYS A 315 10.80 21.60 1.57
N ASP A 316 11.06 22.86 1.31
CA ASP A 316 12.04 23.34 0.31
C ASP A 316 11.89 22.68 -1.07
N GLY A 317 10.62 22.43 -1.49
CA GLY A 317 10.30 21.88 -2.81
C GLY A 317 10.43 20.35 -2.93
N THR A 318 10.75 19.65 -1.84
CA THR A 318 10.86 18.18 -1.78
C THR A 318 10.06 17.58 -0.62
N LEU A 319 10.09 16.27 -0.44
CA LEU A 319 9.52 15.59 0.71
C LEU A 319 10.61 15.06 1.63
N GLU A 320 10.41 15.23 2.92
CA GLU A 320 11.14 14.57 3.99
C GLU A 320 10.21 13.59 4.71
N CYS A 321 10.71 12.49 5.25
CA CYS A 321 9.94 11.58 6.07
C CYS A 321 10.32 11.74 7.54
N ASN A 322 9.34 12.12 8.38
CA ASN A 322 9.51 12.13 9.82
C ASN A 322 9.04 10.78 10.37
N HIS A 323 9.97 9.90 10.71
CA HIS A 323 9.68 8.59 11.31
C HIS A 323 10.40 8.36 12.65
N GLU A 324 11.32 9.24 13.05
CA GLU A 324 12.03 9.16 14.34
C GLU A 324 11.17 9.57 15.52
N ALA A 325 10.54 10.72 15.45
CA ALA A 325 9.70 11.25 16.51
C ALA A 325 8.26 10.76 16.38
N GLY A 326 7.59 10.59 17.52
CA GLY A 326 6.15 10.38 17.50
C GLY A 326 5.45 11.61 16.92
N PHE A 327 4.84 11.47 15.74
CA PHE A 327 4.04 12.50 15.08
C PHE A 327 2.54 12.30 15.33
N ASP A 328 1.78 13.38 15.17
CA ASP A 328 0.32 13.31 15.28
C ASP A 328 -0.25 12.65 14.03
N PHE A 329 -0.93 11.54 14.24
CA PHE A 329 -1.48 10.71 13.18
C PHE A 329 -3.00 10.66 13.25
N TYR A 330 -3.64 10.73 12.10
CA TYR A 330 -5.09 10.64 11.99
C TYR A 330 -5.51 10.35 10.55
N LEU A 331 -6.26 9.29 10.37
CA LEU A 331 -6.92 8.97 9.10
C LEU A 331 -8.40 9.41 9.19
N PRO A 332 -8.81 10.48 8.50
CA PRO A 332 -10.17 11.01 8.62
C PRO A 332 -11.21 10.05 8.06
N ASN A 333 -12.39 10.04 8.66
CA ASN A 333 -13.56 9.40 8.09
C ASN A 333 -13.93 10.09 6.76
N MET A 334 -13.96 9.35 5.67
CA MET A 334 -14.18 9.89 4.32
C MET A 334 -15.65 10.16 3.99
N ASN A 335 -16.60 9.70 4.81
CA ASN A 335 -18.04 9.94 4.62
C ASN A 335 -18.42 11.43 4.52
N ASN A 336 -17.62 12.32 5.14
CA ASN A 336 -17.92 13.76 5.18
C ASN A 336 -17.47 14.54 3.92
N LYS A 337 -16.74 13.92 2.99
CA LYS A 337 -16.30 14.60 1.75
C LYS A 337 -17.40 14.70 0.70
N ILE A 338 -18.41 13.83 0.73
CA ILE A 338 -19.52 13.82 -0.24
C ILE A 338 -20.43 15.02 -0.03
N ASN A 339 -20.63 15.47 1.20
CA ASN A 339 -21.54 16.58 1.54
C ASN A 339 -20.98 17.98 1.26
N LYS A 340 -19.70 18.15 0.95
CA LYS A 340 -19.09 19.46 0.65
C LYS A 340 -19.03 19.79 -0.84
N LYS A 341 -19.30 18.84 -1.75
CA LYS A 341 -19.35 19.10 -3.20
C LYS A 341 -20.76 19.47 -3.73
N ASN A 342 -21.79 19.44 -2.87
CA ASN A 342 -23.17 19.76 -3.22
C ASN A 342 -23.70 21.01 -2.49
N LYS A 343 -22.82 21.95 -2.14
CA LYS A 343 -23.21 23.29 -1.69
C LYS A 343 -22.50 24.36 -2.53
#